data_5d97d45eb5a75a2e7ed49955dc6cf1fa
#
_entry.id   5d97d45eb5a75a2e7ed49955dc6cf1fa
#
_cell.length_a   1.000
_cell.length_b   1.000
_cell.length_c   1.000
_cell.angle_alpha   90.00
_cell.angle_beta   90.00
_cell.angle_gamma   90.00
#
_symmetry.space_group_name_H-M   'P 1'
#
loop_
_entity.id
_entity.type
_entity.pdbx_description
1 polymer ?
#
loop_
_entity_poly.entity_id
_entity_poly.type
_entity_poly.pdbx_seq_one_letter_code
_entity_poly.pdbx_strand_id
1 'polypeptide(L)'
;MYKRQVLHDVDLHLRFGDRVALIGANGSGKTTLLRCITGDLTPWDGEVRLGRGVRLGYMAQEQETLDLGATALQLIRDAAPLNQTEARSFLHYFLFAGDEVFTPVGRLSYGERSRLALALLAGRGCNFLLLDEPINHLDIPSRESFERAMARFEGTVLAVVHDRYFIERFAATLWTVEDGEVCMLSV
;
A
#
# COMPACT_ATOMS: atom_id res chain seq x y z
N MET A 1 -34.46 -0.34 -0.89
CA MET A 1 -33.21 -0.27 -0.10
C MET A 1 -32.51 1.01 -0.53
N TYR A 2 -32.54 2.07 0.29
CA TYR A 2 -31.86 3.34 -0.03
C TYR A 2 -30.34 3.09 0.02
N LYS A 3 -29.67 3.12 -1.14
CA LYS A 3 -28.21 3.13 -1.19
C LYS A 3 -27.75 4.49 -0.69
N ARG A 4 -27.09 4.51 0.45
CA ARG A 4 -26.54 5.74 1.03
C ARG A 4 -25.30 6.16 0.21
N GLN A 5 -25.29 7.37 -0.31
CA GLN A 5 -24.10 7.99 -0.88
C GLN A 5 -23.10 8.21 0.26
N VAL A 6 -21.85 7.77 0.07
CA VAL A 6 -20.78 7.80 1.07
C VAL A 6 -19.81 8.93 0.77
N LEU A 7 -19.54 9.18 -0.52
CA LEU A 7 -18.66 10.24 -1.01
C LEU A 7 -19.37 11.05 -2.08
N HIS A 8 -19.16 12.35 -2.11
CA HIS A 8 -19.71 13.29 -3.11
C HIS A 8 -18.70 14.41 -3.39
N ASP A 9 -18.77 14.97 -4.58
CA ASP A 9 -17.98 16.12 -5.02
C ASP A 9 -16.47 15.96 -4.83
N VAL A 10 -15.98 14.72 -5.08
CA VAL A 10 -14.56 14.35 -4.91
C VAL A 10 -13.80 14.66 -6.19
N ASP A 11 -12.90 15.65 -6.14
CA ASP A 11 -11.96 15.98 -7.22
C ASP A 11 -10.51 15.90 -6.69
N LEU A 12 -9.79 14.86 -7.10
CA LEU A 12 -8.48 14.51 -6.57
C LEU A 12 -7.49 14.24 -7.69
N HIS A 13 -6.29 14.76 -7.53
CA HIS A 13 -5.18 14.52 -8.44
C HIS A 13 -3.96 13.99 -7.70
N LEU A 14 -3.37 12.92 -8.26
CA LEU A 14 -2.08 12.36 -7.83
C LEU A 14 -1.08 12.44 -8.97
N ARG A 15 0.13 12.84 -8.64
CA ARG A 15 1.28 12.84 -9.56
C ARG A 15 2.25 11.72 -9.21
N PHE A 16 3.08 11.35 -10.17
CA PHE A 16 4.15 10.38 -9.91
C PHE A 16 5.06 10.87 -8.79
N GLY A 17 5.33 10.00 -7.82
CA GLY A 17 6.15 10.28 -6.66
C GLY A 17 5.41 10.88 -5.47
N ASP A 18 4.13 11.23 -5.60
CA ASP A 18 3.35 11.76 -4.47
C ASP A 18 3.26 10.74 -3.31
N ARG A 19 3.34 11.27 -2.10
CA ARG A 19 3.16 10.56 -0.83
C ARG A 19 1.96 11.14 -0.11
N VAL A 20 0.85 10.45 -0.15
CA VAL A 20 -0.42 10.93 0.40
C VAL A 20 -0.88 10.04 1.53
N ALA A 21 -1.19 10.64 2.67
CA ALA A 21 -1.89 10.00 3.76
C ALA A 21 -3.39 10.33 3.68
N LEU A 22 -4.23 9.31 3.71
CA LEU A 22 -5.68 9.43 3.74
C LEU A 22 -6.18 9.13 5.15
N ILE A 23 -6.78 10.13 5.78
CA ILE A 23 -7.33 10.05 7.13
C ILE A 23 -8.84 10.29 7.15
N GLY A 24 -9.48 9.97 8.25
CA GLY A 24 -10.91 10.18 8.48
C GLY A 24 -11.47 9.16 9.46
N ALA A 25 -12.65 9.43 9.98
CA ALA A 25 -13.35 8.52 10.89
C ALA A 25 -13.62 7.14 10.28
N ASN A 26 -13.85 6.14 11.12
CA ASN A 26 -14.27 4.82 10.63
C ASN A 26 -15.64 4.96 9.93
N GLY A 27 -15.75 4.36 8.73
CA GLY A 27 -16.96 4.46 7.92
C GLY A 27 -17.10 5.78 7.13
N SER A 28 -16.12 6.69 7.16
CA SER A 28 -16.16 7.95 6.38
C SER A 28 -16.10 7.76 4.87
N GLY A 29 -15.65 6.59 4.37
CA GLY A 29 -15.56 6.31 2.93
C GLY A 29 -14.14 6.06 2.40
N LYS A 30 -13.12 6.00 3.25
CA LYS A 30 -11.72 5.76 2.84
C LYS A 30 -11.56 4.50 1.97
N THR A 31 -12.03 3.36 2.47
CA THR A 31 -11.99 2.09 1.72
C THR A 31 -12.87 2.14 0.46
N THR A 32 -13.97 2.90 0.48
CA THR A 32 -14.81 3.14 -0.71
C THR A 32 -14.02 3.89 -1.78
N LEU A 33 -13.28 4.94 -1.40
CA LEU A 33 -12.39 5.67 -2.31
C LEU A 33 -11.32 4.74 -2.90
N LEU A 34 -10.64 3.95 -2.06
CA LEU A 34 -9.64 2.99 -2.55
C LEU A 34 -10.26 2.00 -3.54
N ARG A 35 -11.45 1.45 -3.25
CA ARG A 35 -12.15 0.53 -4.17
C ARG A 35 -12.58 1.19 -5.48
N CYS A 36 -12.90 2.47 -5.47
CA CYS A 36 -13.14 3.21 -6.71
C CYS A 36 -11.85 3.33 -7.53
N ILE A 37 -10.71 3.58 -6.89
CA ILE A 37 -9.41 3.70 -7.56
C ILE A 37 -8.94 2.34 -8.11
N THR A 38 -9.16 1.22 -7.38
CA THR A 38 -8.84 -0.14 -7.88
C THR A 38 -9.75 -0.59 -9.01
N GLY A 39 -10.91 0.03 -9.18
CA GLY A 39 -11.94 -0.39 -10.13
C GLY A 39 -12.89 -1.47 -9.58
N ASP A 40 -12.74 -1.88 -8.32
CA ASP A 40 -13.64 -2.84 -7.66
C ASP A 40 -15.03 -2.26 -7.39
N LEU A 41 -15.12 -0.92 -7.39
CA LEU A 41 -16.35 -0.18 -7.25
C LEU A 41 -16.44 0.91 -8.31
N THR A 42 -17.51 0.91 -9.10
CA THR A 42 -17.78 1.97 -10.06
C THR A 42 -18.48 3.14 -9.36
N PRO A 43 -17.97 4.39 -9.48
CA PRO A 43 -18.70 5.57 -9.00
C PRO A 43 -20.10 5.68 -9.64
N TRP A 44 -21.06 6.23 -8.94
CA TRP A 44 -22.38 6.50 -9.48
C TRP A 44 -22.38 7.64 -10.50
N ASP A 45 -21.50 8.60 -10.27
CA ASP A 45 -21.27 9.74 -11.15
C ASP A 45 -19.77 10.06 -11.17
N GLY A 46 -19.29 10.70 -12.23
CA GLY A 46 -17.88 10.95 -12.42
C GLY A 46 -17.10 9.73 -12.89
N GLU A 47 -15.79 9.82 -12.82
CA GLU A 47 -14.89 8.77 -13.30
C GLU A 47 -13.55 8.77 -12.56
N VAL A 48 -12.93 7.62 -12.49
CA VAL A 48 -11.52 7.48 -12.06
C VAL A 48 -10.65 7.24 -13.28
N ARG A 49 -9.67 8.11 -13.50
CA ARG A 49 -8.74 8.00 -14.61
C ARG A 49 -7.33 7.68 -14.12
N LEU A 50 -6.83 6.51 -14.49
CA LEU A 50 -5.42 6.18 -14.29
C LEU A 50 -4.61 6.62 -15.51
N GLY A 51 -3.47 7.27 -15.25
CA GLY A 51 -2.54 7.71 -16.29
C GLY A 51 -1.96 6.55 -17.09
N ARG A 52 -1.50 6.83 -18.31
CA ARG A 52 -0.79 5.82 -19.12
C ARG A 52 0.47 5.34 -18.40
N GLY A 53 0.65 4.04 -18.30
CA GLY A 53 1.80 3.43 -17.63
C GLY A 53 1.67 3.30 -16.11
N VAL A 54 0.54 3.72 -15.50
CA VAL A 54 0.26 3.42 -14.10
C VAL A 54 0.01 1.93 -13.93
N ARG A 55 0.80 1.32 -13.04
CA ARG A 55 0.63 -0.06 -12.56
C ARG A 55 0.25 0.00 -11.10
N LEU A 56 -1.04 -0.19 -10.85
CA LEU A 56 -1.62 -0.12 -9.53
C LEU A 56 -1.30 -1.39 -8.73
N GLY A 57 -0.86 -1.21 -7.48
CA GLY A 57 -0.74 -2.25 -6.49
C GLY A 57 -1.61 -1.93 -5.29
N TYR A 58 -2.43 -2.87 -4.83
CA TYR A 58 -3.26 -2.70 -3.65
C TYR A 58 -2.83 -3.66 -2.54
N MET A 59 -2.57 -3.12 -1.37
CA MET A 59 -2.33 -3.88 -0.15
C MET A 59 -3.51 -3.67 0.79
N ALA A 60 -4.38 -4.67 0.86
CA ALA A 60 -5.51 -4.69 1.77
C ALA A 60 -5.07 -4.85 3.23
N GLN A 61 -5.93 -4.47 4.16
CA GLN A 61 -5.70 -4.60 5.60
C GLN A 61 -5.42 -6.06 6.02
N GLU A 62 -6.06 -7.03 5.39
CA GLU A 62 -5.81 -8.46 5.59
C GLU A 62 -4.90 -9.00 4.48
N GLN A 63 -3.74 -9.53 4.88
CA GLN A 63 -2.71 -10.05 3.95
C GLN A 63 -3.00 -11.51 3.55
N GLU A 64 -4.25 -11.84 3.30
CA GLU A 64 -4.71 -13.23 3.03
C GLU A 64 -4.18 -13.82 1.71
N THR A 65 -3.52 -13.03 0.87
CA THR A 65 -3.13 -13.46 -0.48
C THR A 65 -1.76 -14.08 -0.61
N LEU A 66 -0.98 -14.18 0.48
CA LEU A 66 0.35 -14.78 0.44
C LEU A 66 0.29 -16.30 0.59
N ASP A 67 0.95 -17.04 -0.28
CA ASP A 67 1.15 -18.47 -0.10
C ASP A 67 2.06 -18.72 1.11
N LEU A 68 1.47 -19.23 2.19
CA LEU A 68 2.14 -19.48 3.45
C LEU A 68 3.19 -20.62 3.37
N GLY A 69 3.09 -21.49 2.38
CA GLY A 69 4.04 -22.60 2.15
C GLY A 69 5.27 -22.18 1.37
N ALA A 70 5.16 -21.12 0.55
CA ALA A 70 6.26 -20.60 -0.24
C ALA A 70 7.25 -19.81 0.61
N THR A 71 8.48 -19.64 0.12
CA THR A 71 9.47 -18.74 0.72
C THR A 71 9.41 -17.35 0.09
N ALA A 72 9.93 -16.32 0.80
CA ALA A 72 10.00 -14.96 0.24
C ALA A 72 10.75 -14.94 -1.10
N LEU A 73 11.83 -15.71 -1.22
CA LEU A 73 12.61 -15.85 -2.45
C LEU A 73 11.80 -16.46 -3.61
N GLN A 74 11.02 -17.50 -3.33
CA GLN A 74 10.14 -18.11 -4.35
C GLN A 74 9.11 -17.12 -4.85
N LEU A 75 8.40 -16.47 -3.93
CA LEU A 75 7.35 -15.50 -4.29
C LEU A 75 7.88 -14.34 -5.14
N ILE A 76 9.06 -13.80 -4.82
CA ILE A 76 9.66 -12.71 -5.63
C ILE A 76 10.07 -13.21 -7.02
N ARG A 77 10.62 -14.42 -7.14
CA ARG A 77 10.99 -15.00 -8.44
C ARG A 77 9.78 -15.32 -9.32
N ASP A 78 8.66 -15.64 -8.70
CA ASP A 78 7.39 -15.88 -9.40
C ASP A 78 6.74 -14.52 -9.82
N ALA A 79 6.98 -13.46 -9.05
CA ALA A 79 6.41 -12.14 -9.31
C ALA A 79 7.21 -11.32 -10.34
N ALA A 80 8.51 -11.57 -10.48
CA ALA A 80 9.42 -10.80 -11.34
C ALA A 80 10.44 -11.70 -12.04
N PRO A 81 10.88 -11.37 -13.28
CA PRO A 81 11.84 -12.15 -14.05
C PRO A 81 13.27 -11.97 -13.49
N LEU A 82 13.48 -12.32 -12.25
CA LEU A 82 14.74 -12.20 -11.53
C LEU A 82 15.40 -13.56 -11.35
N ASN A 83 16.71 -13.63 -11.56
CA ASN A 83 17.49 -14.79 -11.13
C ASN A 83 17.63 -14.82 -9.60
N GLN A 84 18.18 -15.88 -9.04
CA GLN A 84 18.26 -16.05 -7.60
C GLN A 84 19.07 -14.93 -6.90
N THR A 85 20.18 -14.50 -7.51
CA THR A 85 21.04 -13.44 -6.94
C THR A 85 20.34 -12.10 -6.97
N GLU A 86 19.70 -11.77 -8.08
CA GLU A 86 18.92 -10.55 -8.25
C GLU A 86 17.74 -10.51 -7.29
N ALA A 87 17.02 -11.62 -7.13
CA ALA A 87 15.90 -11.74 -6.20
C ALA A 87 16.34 -11.56 -4.73
N ARG A 88 17.51 -12.11 -4.35
CA ARG A 88 18.07 -11.87 -3.01
C ARG A 88 18.47 -10.42 -2.81
N SER A 89 19.11 -9.79 -3.80
CA SER A 89 19.47 -8.37 -3.75
C SER A 89 18.23 -7.49 -3.67
N PHE A 90 17.19 -7.83 -4.42
CA PHE A 90 15.90 -7.15 -4.37
C PHE A 90 15.23 -7.28 -2.99
N LEU A 91 15.17 -8.48 -2.42
CA LEU A 91 14.64 -8.71 -1.08
C LEU A 91 15.45 -7.98 0.01
N HIS A 92 16.78 -7.92 -0.14
CA HIS A 92 17.63 -7.15 0.77
C HIS A 92 17.29 -5.66 0.77
N TYR A 93 16.87 -5.11 -0.37
CA TYR A 93 16.36 -3.74 -0.46
C TYR A 93 15.12 -3.53 0.42
N PHE A 94 14.28 -4.56 0.59
CA PHE A 94 13.12 -4.59 1.49
C PHE A 94 13.44 -5.17 2.87
N LEU A 95 14.73 -5.17 3.26
CA LEU A 95 15.20 -5.56 4.59
C LEU A 95 15.01 -7.05 4.93
N PHE A 96 15.05 -7.92 3.92
CA PHE A 96 15.23 -9.36 4.11
C PHE A 96 16.70 -9.70 3.93
N ALA A 97 17.33 -10.29 4.95
CA ALA A 97 18.77 -10.56 4.94
C ALA A 97 19.07 -12.04 5.21
N GLY A 98 20.22 -12.49 4.72
CA GLY A 98 20.75 -13.82 5.03
C GLY A 98 19.76 -14.93 4.66
N ASP A 99 19.47 -15.78 5.65
CA ASP A 99 18.61 -16.97 5.50
C ASP A 99 17.10 -16.64 5.62
N GLU A 100 16.73 -15.43 6.00
CA GLU A 100 15.32 -15.00 6.10
C GLU A 100 14.58 -15.19 4.77
N VAL A 101 15.27 -14.99 3.65
CA VAL A 101 14.70 -15.15 2.30
C VAL A 101 14.24 -16.59 2.01
N PHE A 102 14.75 -17.59 2.73
CA PHE A 102 14.39 -19.00 2.61
C PHE A 102 13.33 -19.42 3.64
N THR A 103 12.94 -18.52 4.54
CA THR A 103 11.93 -18.82 5.55
C THR A 103 10.55 -18.92 4.88
N PRO A 104 9.77 -19.99 5.14
CA PRO A 104 8.39 -20.07 4.70
C PRO A 104 7.56 -18.90 5.23
N VAL A 105 6.73 -18.30 4.37
CA VAL A 105 5.91 -17.13 4.70
C VAL A 105 5.05 -17.33 5.94
N GLY A 106 4.56 -18.55 6.16
CA GLY A 106 3.78 -18.88 7.36
C GLY A 106 4.54 -18.75 8.68
N ARG A 107 5.89 -18.72 8.64
CA ARG A 107 6.75 -18.51 9.83
C ARG A 107 7.19 -17.07 10.00
N LEU A 108 6.95 -16.21 9.02
CA LEU A 108 7.25 -14.78 9.11
C LEU A 108 6.29 -14.11 10.09
N SER A 109 6.82 -13.13 10.84
CA SER A 109 6.01 -12.22 11.62
C SER A 109 5.05 -11.43 10.72
N TYR A 110 4.04 -10.80 11.32
CA TYR A 110 3.12 -9.95 10.57
C TYR A 110 3.86 -8.80 9.85
N GLY A 111 4.82 -8.16 10.52
CA GLY A 111 5.63 -7.07 9.95
C GLY A 111 6.53 -7.53 8.80
N GLU A 112 7.11 -8.72 8.88
CA GLU A 112 7.88 -9.31 7.77
C GLU A 112 6.97 -9.64 6.59
N ARG A 113 5.78 -10.17 6.82
CA ARG A 113 4.79 -10.39 5.76
C ARG A 113 4.34 -9.08 5.11
N SER A 114 4.14 -8.00 5.89
CA SER A 114 3.82 -6.68 5.35
C SER A 114 4.93 -6.14 4.44
N ARG A 115 6.19 -6.28 4.83
CA ARG A 115 7.34 -5.90 4.00
C ARG A 115 7.45 -6.78 2.74
N LEU A 116 7.16 -8.07 2.86
CA LEU A 116 7.13 -8.98 1.72
C LEU A 116 6.02 -8.61 0.73
N ALA A 117 4.83 -8.29 1.22
CA ALA A 117 3.74 -7.82 0.36
C ALA A 117 4.13 -6.55 -0.41
N LEU A 118 4.77 -5.57 0.26
CA LEU A 118 5.30 -4.38 -0.39
C LEU A 118 6.35 -4.73 -1.45
N ALA A 119 7.29 -5.63 -1.14
CA ALA A 119 8.30 -6.11 -2.07
C ALA A 119 7.68 -6.79 -3.30
N LEU A 120 6.65 -7.61 -3.11
CA LEU A 120 5.94 -8.28 -4.21
C LEU A 120 5.24 -7.29 -5.13
N LEU A 121 4.58 -6.27 -4.60
CA LEU A 121 3.98 -5.22 -5.41
C LEU A 121 5.03 -4.46 -6.24
N ALA A 122 6.15 -4.11 -5.62
CA ALA A 122 7.27 -3.48 -6.32
C ALA A 122 7.89 -4.41 -7.37
N GLY A 123 8.07 -5.70 -7.05
CA GLY A 123 8.59 -6.72 -7.97
C GLY A 123 7.71 -6.95 -9.19
N ARG A 124 6.40 -6.82 -9.06
CA ARG A 124 5.42 -6.83 -10.16
C ARG A 124 5.48 -5.56 -11.02
N GLY A 125 6.34 -4.61 -10.65
CA GLY A 125 6.48 -3.33 -11.34
C GLY A 125 5.34 -2.36 -11.04
N CYS A 126 4.61 -2.52 -9.95
CA CYS A 126 3.65 -1.52 -9.50
C CYS A 126 4.38 -0.22 -9.20
N ASN A 127 3.87 0.88 -9.71
CA ASN A 127 4.43 2.23 -9.53
C ASN A 127 3.44 3.20 -8.86
N PHE A 128 2.25 2.71 -8.53
CA PHE A 128 1.28 3.38 -7.67
C PHE A 128 0.74 2.36 -6.65
N LEU A 129 0.99 2.61 -5.38
CA LEU A 129 0.55 1.76 -4.27
C LEU A 129 -0.63 2.40 -3.54
N LEU A 130 -1.67 1.60 -3.34
CA LEU A 130 -2.75 1.86 -2.41
C LEU A 130 -2.55 0.96 -1.20
N LEU A 131 -2.40 1.56 -0.03
CA LEU A 131 -2.15 0.84 1.22
C LEU A 131 -3.31 1.10 2.19
N ASP A 132 -4.02 0.05 2.58
CA ASP A 132 -5.13 0.17 3.53
C ASP A 132 -4.66 -0.28 4.93
N GLU A 133 -4.37 0.69 5.80
CA GLU A 133 -3.89 0.50 7.17
C GLU A 133 -2.63 -0.39 7.29
N PRO A 134 -1.56 -0.13 6.51
CA PRO A 134 -0.44 -1.06 6.32
C PRO A 134 0.40 -1.28 7.57
N ILE A 135 0.32 -0.40 8.57
CA ILE A 135 1.09 -0.45 9.82
C ILE A 135 0.27 -0.89 11.03
N ASN A 136 -1.02 -1.19 10.83
CA ASN A 136 -1.85 -1.71 11.91
C ASN A 136 -1.31 -3.07 12.35
N HIS A 137 -1.35 -3.31 13.67
CA HIS A 137 -0.84 -4.53 14.30
C HIS A 137 0.68 -4.75 14.19
N LEU A 138 1.45 -3.75 13.72
CA LEU A 138 2.91 -3.80 13.76
C LEU A 138 3.42 -3.32 15.11
N ASP A 139 4.36 -4.07 15.69
CA ASP A 139 5.18 -3.57 16.79
C ASP A 139 6.13 -2.45 16.30
N ILE A 140 6.72 -1.70 17.22
CA ILE A 140 7.57 -0.55 16.89
C ILE A 140 8.72 -0.92 15.94
N PRO A 141 9.52 -1.99 16.19
CA PRO A 141 10.62 -2.37 15.30
C PRO A 141 10.14 -2.77 13.88
N SER A 142 9.01 -3.47 13.78
CA SER A 142 8.41 -3.86 12.50
C SER A 142 7.89 -2.65 11.73
N ARG A 143 7.28 -1.68 12.42
CA ARG A 143 6.84 -0.40 11.84
C ARG A 143 8.02 0.38 11.25
N GLU A 144 9.09 0.59 12.02
CA GLU A 144 10.30 1.28 11.54
C GLU A 144 10.91 0.58 10.32
N SER A 145 10.90 -0.74 10.32
CA SER A 145 11.39 -1.54 9.20
C SER A 145 10.49 -1.38 7.96
N PHE A 146 9.17 -1.35 8.14
CA PHE A 146 8.22 -1.09 7.06
C PHE A 146 8.36 0.33 6.49
N GLU A 147 8.49 1.35 7.36
CA GLU A 147 8.74 2.73 6.96
C GLU A 147 10.02 2.87 6.13
N ARG A 148 11.11 2.23 6.57
CA ARG A 148 12.38 2.22 5.82
C ARG A 148 12.26 1.53 4.46
N ALA A 149 11.53 0.43 4.38
CA ALA A 149 11.28 -0.26 3.11
C ALA A 149 10.44 0.61 2.17
N MET A 150 9.42 1.28 2.71
CA MET A 150 8.54 2.15 1.94
C MET A 150 9.22 3.44 1.47
N ALA A 151 10.14 3.99 2.27
CA ALA A 151 10.95 5.16 1.87
C ALA A 151 11.82 4.89 0.63
N ARG A 152 12.16 3.63 0.37
CA ARG A 152 12.93 3.20 -0.81
C ARG A 152 12.06 2.99 -2.06
N PHE A 153 10.76 2.94 -1.93
CA PHE A 153 9.86 2.80 -3.07
C PHE A 153 9.76 4.13 -3.82
N GLU A 154 10.11 4.16 -5.10
CA GLU A 154 10.18 5.39 -5.91
C GLU A 154 8.86 5.79 -6.56
N GLY A 155 7.81 4.98 -6.46
CA GLY A 155 6.49 5.27 -7.04
C GLY A 155 5.61 6.17 -6.17
N THR A 156 4.39 6.38 -6.60
CA THR A 156 3.33 7.09 -5.88
C THR A 156 2.71 6.20 -4.80
N VAL A 157 2.39 6.76 -3.65
CA VAL A 157 1.71 6.01 -2.58
C VAL A 157 0.56 6.83 -2.00
N LEU A 158 -0.61 6.20 -1.92
CA LEU A 158 -1.77 6.66 -1.16
C LEU A 158 -2.02 5.63 -0.05
N ALA A 159 -1.85 6.05 1.20
CA ALA A 159 -1.99 5.18 2.36
C ALA A 159 -3.10 5.66 3.30
N VAL A 160 -4.04 4.78 3.63
CA VAL A 160 -4.97 4.99 4.74
C VAL A 160 -4.20 4.73 6.03
N VAL A 161 -4.10 5.74 6.87
CA VAL A 161 -3.33 5.67 8.12
C VAL A 161 -3.99 6.51 9.21
N HIS A 162 -3.71 6.15 10.47
CA HIS A 162 -4.22 6.86 11.65
C HIS A 162 -3.10 7.34 12.58
N ASP A 163 -1.87 6.91 12.35
CA ASP A 163 -0.73 7.21 13.20
C ASP A 163 -0.06 8.52 12.78
N ARG A 164 -0.01 9.49 13.70
CA ARG A 164 0.56 10.82 13.45
C ARG A 164 2.05 10.79 13.12
N TYR A 165 2.82 9.96 13.82
CA TYR A 165 4.27 9.85 13.58
C TYR A 165 4.57 9.29 12.20
N PHE A 166 3.77 8.31 11.77
CA PHE A 166 3.88 7.78 10.42
C PHE A 166 3.53 8.85 9.37
N ILE A 167 2.45 9.62 9.58
CA ILE A 167 2.02 10.68 8.67
C ILE A 167 3.12 11.71 8.50
N GLU A 168 3.68 12.24 9.59
CA GLU A 168 4.73 13.27 9.59
C GLU A 168 6.01 12.82 8.86
N ARG A 169 6.34 11.54 8.91
CA ARG A 169 7.56 10.99 8.27
C ARG A 169 7.35 10.54 6.83
N PHE A 170 6.14 10.19 6.49
CA PHE A 170 5.79 9.58 5.21
C PHE A 170 5.15 10.55 4.23
N ALA A 171 4.17 11.35 4.66
CA ALA A 171 3.29 12.10 3.80
C ALA A 171 3.80 13.51 3.50
N ALA A 172 3.73 13.88 2.22
CA ALA A 172 3.87 15.28 1.80
C ALA A 172 2.51 15.98 1.71
N THR A 173 1.44 15.22 1.57
CA THR A 173 0.07 15.70 1.46
C THR A 173 -0.85 14.85 2.31
N LEU A 174 -1.79 15.49 2.97
CA LEU A 174 -2.83 14.86 3.77
C LEU A 174 -4.19 15.02 3.09
N TRP A 175 -4.90 13.93 2.90
CA TRP A 175 -6.29 13.94 2.49
C TRP A 175 -7.17 13.55 3.68
N THR A 176 -8.16 14.38 3.97
CA THR A 176 -9.12 14.13 5.06
C THR A 176 -10.48 13.84 4.47
N VAL A 177 -11.09 12.73 4.88
CA VAL A 177 -12.47 12.37 4.50
C VAL A 177 -13.41 12.77 5.63
N GLU A 178 -14.22 13.81 5.40
CA GLU A 178 -15.20 14.35 6.36
C GLU A 178 -16.52 14.62 5.63
N ASP A 179 -17.62 14.23 6.23
CA ASP A 179 -19.00 14.44 5.73
C ASP A 179 -19.23 14.02 4.26
N GLY A 180 -18.45 13.09 3.75
CA GLY A 180 -18.54 12.58 2.38
C GLY A 180 -17.71 13.35 1.35
N GLU A 181 -16.98 14.36 1.76
CA GLU A 181 -16.03 15.11 0.94
C GLU A 181 -14.58 14.72 1.26
N VAL A 182 -13.68 15.01 0.33
CA VAL A 182 -12.24 14.82 0.54
C VAL A 182 -11.52 16.15 0.41
N CYS A 183 -10.96 16.61 1.54
CA CYS A 183 -10.17 17.84 1.59
C CYS A 183 -8.67 17.54 1.54
N MET A 184 -7.91 18.34 0.80
CA MET A 184 -6.45 18.25 0.70
C MET A 184 -5.78 19.30 1.58
N LEU A 185 -4.82 18.85 2.39
CA LEU A 185 -3.98 19.70 3.24
C LEU A 185 -2.51 19.41 2.94
N SER A 186 -1.67 20.42 2.87
CA SER A 186 -0.21 20.27 2.85
C SER A 186 0.27 19.94 4.27
N VAL A 187 1.17 18.98 4.43
CA VAL A 187 1.80 18.60 5.70
C VAL A 187 3.01 19.47 5.98
#